data_b9a66e6a04d5640a03008737347cb420
#
_entry.id   b9a66e6a04d5640a03008737347cb420
#
_cell.length_a   1.000
_cell.length_b   1.000
_cell.length_c   1.000
_cell.angle_alpha   90.00
_cell.angle_beta   90.00
_cell.angle_gamma   90.00
#
_symmetry.space_group_name_H-M   'P 1'
#
loop_
_entity.id
_entity.type
_entity.pdbx_description
1 polymer ?
#
loop_
_entity_poly.entity_id
_entity_poly.type
_entity_poly.pdbx_seq_one_letter_code
_entity_poly.pdbx_strand_id
1 'polypeptide(L)'
;MNSHLLPIGSIVILKEGTKKLMIYGRKQQVETDKVKKFDYMGCFYPEGYISPDFTYSFNYDDIQEVVSSGYKDEKERAFQQNILSKVE
;
A
#
# COMPACT_ATOMS: atom_id res chain seq x y z
N MET A 1 -10.30 -12.55 6.07
CA MET A 1 -9.17 -11.68 5.87
C MET A 1 -8.63 -11.80 4.45
N ASN A 2 -8.34 -10.70 3.85
CA ASN A 2 -7.87 -10.68 2.48
C ASN A 2 -6.39 -11.01 2.42
N SER A 3 -6.04 -12.11 1.75
CA SER A 3 -4.65 -12.51 1.60
C SER A 3 -3.98 -11.86 0.40
N HIS A 4 -4.75 -11.14 -0.42
CA HIS A 4 -4.23 -10.52 -1.62
C HIS A 4 -4.18 -9.02 -1.46
N LEU A 5 -2.98 -8.47 -1.57
CA LEU A 5 -2.77 -7.04 -1.49
C LEU A 5 -2.69 -6.45 -2.89
N LEU A 6 -3.01 -5.17 -3.00
CA LEU A 6 -2.90 -4.49 -4.28
C LEU A 6 -1.43 -4.46 -4.71
N PRO A 7 -1.17 -4.55 -6.02
CA PRO A 7 0.21 -4.51 -6.52
C PRO A 7 0.86 -3.16 -6.29
N ILE A 8 2.19 -3.16 -6.28
CA ILE A 8 2.96 -1.91 -6.26
C ILE A 8 2.56 -1.09 -7.49
N GLY A 9 2.40 0.20 -7.30
CA GLY A 9 2.00 1.10 -8.36
C GLY A 9 0.51 1.32 -8.47
N SER A 10 -0.29 0.63 -7.63
CA SER A 10 -1.73 0.87 -7.61
C SER A 10 -2.03 2.28 -7.14
N ILE A 11 -3.05 2.89 -7.75
CA ILE A 11 -3.47 4.25 -7.41
C ILE A 11 -4.80 4.15 -6.68
N VAL A 12 -4.87 4.76 -5.50
CA VAL A 12 -6.06 4.67 -4.65
C VAL A 12 -6.43 6.04 -4.10
N ILE A 13 -7.68 6.14 -3.63
CA ILE A 13 -8.15 7.30 -2.89
C ILE A 13 -8.64 6.78 -1.54
N LEU A 14 -8.16 7.39 -0.47
CA LEU A 14 -8.55 6.98 0.87
C LEU A 14 -9.89 7.60 1.26
N LYS A 15 -10.55 6.98 2.22
CA LYS A 15 -11.79 7.52 2.76
C LYS A 15 -11.54 8.92 3.32
N GLU A 16 -12.49 9.81 3.04
CA GLU A 16 -12.43 11.20 3.46
C GLU A 16 -11.29 11.99 2.82
N GLY A 17 -10.60 11.39 1.84
CA GLY A 17 -9.58 12.09 1.09
C GLY A 17 -10.00 12.29 -0.35
N THR A 18 -9.29 13.18 -1.03
CA THR A 18 -9.53 13.43 -2.44
C THR A 18 -8.26 13.26 -3.26
N LYS A 19 -7.11 13.24 -2.60
CA LYS A 19 -5.82 13.14 -3.28
C LYS A 19 -5.52 11.70 -3.63
N LYS A 20 -5.07 11.47 -4.85
CA LYS A 20 -4.67 10.14 -5.27
C LYS A 20 -3.34 9.77 -4.64
N LEU A 21 -3.23 8.54 -4.18
CA LEU A 21 -2.01 8.01 -3.60
C LEU A 21 -1.55 6.80 -4.40
N MET A 22 -0.25 6.69 -4.60
CA MET A 22 0.34 5.54 -5.28
C MET A 22 1.01 4.65 -4.25
N ILE A 23 0.67 3.37 -4.28
CA ILE A 23 1.25 2.39 -3.38
C ILE A 23 2.67 2.06 -3.82
N TYR A 24 3.64 2.21 -2.90
CA TYR A 24 5.03 1.86 -3.19
C TYR A 24 5.59 0.84 -2.22
N GLY A 25 4.84 0.47 -1.19
CA GLY A 25 5.28 -0.56 -0.24
C GLY A 25 4.10 -1.29 0.34
N ARG A 26 4.34 -2.52 0.80
CA ARG A 26 3.31 -3.37 1.36
C ARG A 26 3.81 -4.03 2.64
N LYS A 27 2.87 -4.33 3.56
CA LYS A 27 3.18 -5.01 4.83
C LYS A 27 4.26 -4.29 5.60
N GLN A 28 4.09 -2.98 5.74
CA GLN A 28 5.06 -2.14 6.42
C GLN A 28 4.82 -2.12 7.92
N GLN A 29 5.91 -2.01 8.65
CA GLN A 29 5.88 -1.92 10.10
C GLN A 29 6.45 -0.57 10.50
N VAL A 30 5.66 0.18 11.26
CA VAL A 30 6.08 1.50 11.74
C VAL A 30 6.34 1.38 13.23
N GLU A 31 7.57 1.73 13.65
CA GLU A 31 7.94 1.70 15.04
C GLU A 31 7.89 3.09 15.64
N THR A 32 7.07 3.21 16.66
CA THR A 32 6.97 4.40 17.49
C THR A 32 6.94 3.89 18.92
N ASP A 33 6.18 4.53 19.82
CA ASP A 33 5.99 3.98 21.15
C ASP A 33 5.34 2.61 21.11
N LYS A 34 4.57 2.35 20.06
CA LYS A 34 3.97 1.06 19.80
C LYS A 34 4.26 0.65 18.37
N VAL A 35 4.56 -0.62 18.19
CA VAL A 35 4.75 -1.16 16.85
C VAL A 35 3.39 -1.27 16.18
N LYS A 36 3.26 -0.66 15.01
CA LYS A 36 2.03 -0.73 14.21
C LYS A 36 2.35 -1.29 12.84
N LYS A 37 1.46 -2.15 12.37
CA LYS A 37 1.61 -2.78 11.05
C LYS A 37 0.54 -2.23 10.13
N PHE A 38 0.95 -1.88 8.93
CA PHE A 38 0.04 -1.35 7.91
C PHE A 38 0.16 -2.19 6.66
N ASP A 39 -0.96 -2.32 5.95
CA ASP A 39 -0.98 -3.06 4.71
C ASP A 39 -0.16 -2.36 3.62
N TYR A 40 -0.19 -1.04 3.59
CA TYR A 40 0.39 -0.26 2.50
C TYR A 40 1.12 0.97 2.97
N MET A 41 2.10 1.37 2.15
CA MET A 41 2.69 2.70 2.18
C MET A 41 2.42 3.36 0.85
N GLY A 42 1.97 4.59 0.87
CA GLY A 42 1.67 5.33 -0.35
C GLY A 42 2.30 6.71 -0.36
N CYS A 43 2.51 7.22 -1.56
CA CYS A 43 2.97 8.58 -1.77
C CYS A 43 1.96 9.29 -2.67
N PHE A 44 2.07 10.61 -2.77
CA PHE A 44 1.16 11.37 -3.61
C PHE A 44 1.32 11.03 -5.08
N TYR A 45 0.24 11.02 -5.79
CA TYR A 45 0.24 10.90 -7.25
C TYR A 45 -0.33 12.21 -7.81
N PRO A 46 0.29 12.82 -8.83
CA PRO A 46 1.40 12.32 -9.66
C PRO A 46 2.80 12.69 -9.16
N GLU A 47 2.92 13.27 -7.99
CA GLU A 47 4.22 13.77 -7.50
C GLU A 47 5.24 12.65 -7.27
N GLY A 48 4.76 11.48 -6.83
CA GLY A 48 5.65 10.39 -6.50
C GLY A 48 6.24 10.55 -5.09
N TYR A 49 7.24 9.72 -4.80
CA TYR A 49 7.90 9.79 -3.50
C TYR A 49 8.81 11.01 -3.46
N ILE A 50 8.56 11.89 -2.52
CA ILE A 50 9.34 13.12 -2.36
C ILE A 50 10.23 13.01 -1.13
N SER A 51 9.63 12.71 0.01
CA SER A 51 10.36 12.53 1.27
C SER A 51 9.46 11.78 2.23
N PRO A 52 10.02 11.27 3.35
CA PRO A 52 9.20 10.56 4.33
C PRO A 52 8.04 11.40 4.87
N ASP A 53 8.17 12.72 4.88
CA ASP A 53 7.12 13.59 5.41
C ASP A 53 5.86 13.59 4.54
N PHE A 54 5.98 13.16 3.30
CA PHE A 54 4.87 13.17 2.35
C PHE A 54 4.45 11.75 1.96
N THR A 55 4.55 10.82 2.92
CA THR A 55 4.10 9.45 2.71
C THR A 55 3.04 9.13 3.75
N TYR A 56 2.22 8.12 3.42
CA TYR A 56 1.12 7.72 4.28
C TYR A 56 1.10 6.22 4.46
N SER A 57 0.89 5.79 5.69
CA SER A 57 0.65 4.38 6.02
C SER A 57 -0.85 4.18 6.12
N PHE A 58 -1.37 3.13 5.50
CA PHE A 58 -2.80 2.87 5.57
C PHE A 58 -3.10 1.41 5.34
N ASN A 59 -4.30 1.02 5.69
CA ASN A 59 -4.75 -0.35 5.55
C ASN A 59 -5.76 -0.46 4.41
N TYR A 60 -6.02 -1.69 3.99
CA TYR A 60 -6.98 -1.92 2.91
C TYR A 60 -8.34 -1.28 3.23
N ASP A 61 -8.76 -1.38 4.48
CA ASP A 61 -10.05 -0.84 4.90
C ASP A 61 -10.13 0.68 4.80
N ASP A 62 -9.00 1.35 4.70
CA ASP A 62 -8.97 2.81 4.57
C ASP A 62 -9.16 3.27 3.14
N ILE A 63 -9.15 2.36 2.18
CA ILE A 63 -9.26 2.70 0.76
C ILE A 63 -10.73 2.86 0.40
N GLN A 64 -11.06 4.01 -0.17
CA GLN A 64 -12.40 4.25 -0.68
C GLN A 64 -12.54 3.78 -2.12
N GLU A 65 -11.52 4.02 -2.93
CA GLU A 65 -11.59 3.69 -4.34
C GLU A 65 -10.23 3.25 -4.85
N VAL A 66 -10.20 2.19 -5.67
CA VAL A 66 -9.00 1.81 -6.41
C VAL A 66 -9.15 2.40 -7.80
N VAL A 67 -8.36 3.44 -8.08
CA VAL A 67 -8.44 4.15 -9.35
C VAL A 67 -7.80 3.33 -10.45
N SER A 68 -6.65 2.74 -10.15
CA SER A 68 -5.91 1.94 -11.12
C SER A 68 -5.12 0.88 -10.39
N SER A 69 -5.20 -0.35 -10.87
CA SER A 69 -4.41 -1.43 -10.31
C SER A 69 -3.02 -1.44 -10.93
N GLY A 70 -2.01 -1.69 -10.10
CA GLY A 70 -0.65 -1.77 -10.60
C GLY A 70 -0.41 -3.00 -11.43
N TYR A 71 0.79 -3.09 -11.97
CA TYR A 71 1.19 -4.20 -12.83
C TYR A 71 1.21 -5.51 -12.05
N LYS A 72 0.69 -6.56 -12.66
CA LYS A 72 0.68 -7.90 -12.09
C LYS A 72 1.26 -8.90 -13.07
N ASP A 73 2.06 -9.82 -12.55
CA ASP A 73 2.56 -10.93 -13.34
C ASP A 73 2.80 -12.12 -12.42
N GLU A 74 3.47 -13.16 -12.92
CA GLU A 74 3.72 -14.32 -12.09
C GLU A 74 4.64 -14.03 -10.94
N LYS A 75 5.57 -13.11 -11.10
CA LYS A 75 6.47 -12.72 -10.01
C LYS A 75 5.69 -12.05 -8.89
N GLU A 76 4.72 -11.23 -9.24
CA GLU A 76 3.87 -10.60 -8.24
C GLU A 76 3.04 -11.64 -7.49
N ARG A 77 2.45 -12.58 -8.21
CA ARG A 77 1.66 -13.63 -7.58
C ARG A 77 2.51 -14.50 -6.64
N ALA A 78 3.72 -14.86 -7.10
CA ALA A 78 4.61 -15.66 -6.28
C ALA A 78 5.04 -14.90 -5.03
N PHE A 79 5.30 -13.61 -5.15
CA PHE A 79 5.66 -12.79 -4.02
C PHE A 79 4.51 -12.73 -3.00
N GLN A 80 3.29 -12.57 -3.48
CA GLN A 80 2.13 -12.56 -2.61
C GLN A 80 1.99 -13.88 -1.84
N GLN A 81 2.12 -14.98 -2.55
CA GLN A 81 1.92 -16.30 -1.95
C GLN A 81 3.06 -16.71 -1.03
N ASN A 82 4.29 -16.43 -1.41
CA ASN A 82 5.45 -16.99 -0.73
C ASN A 82 6.08 -16.05 0.29
N ILE A 83 5.88 -14.77 0.15
CA ILE A 83 6.51 -13.77 1.01
C ILE A 83 5.48 -13.02 1.83
N LEU A 84 4.58 -12.30 1.14
CA LEU A 84 3.64 -11.43 1.85
C LEU A 84 2.68 -12.20 2.74
N SER A 85 2.29 -13.39 2.34
CA SER A 85 1.37 -14.20 3.14
C SER A 85 2.00 -14.63 4.47
N LYS A 86 3.32 -14.59 4.57
CA LYS A 86 4.05 -14.98 5.77
C LYS A 86 4.47 -13.80 6.64
N VAL A 87 4.26 -12.59 6.17
CA VAL A 87 4.60 -11.39 6.92
C VAL A 87 3.41 -11.02 7.78
N GLU A 88 3.64 -10.94 9.06
CA GLU A 88 2.59 -10.62 10.03
C GLU A 88 2.60 -9.14 10.38
#